data_5da32e0e7d5c9df49646db6ec698850f
#
_entry.id   5da32e0e7d5c9df49646db6ec698850f
#
_cell.length_a   1.000
_cell.length_b   1.000
_cell.length_c   1.000
_cell.angle_alpha   90.00
_cell.angle_beta   90.00
_cell.angle_gamma   90.00
#
_symmetry.space_group_name_H-M   'P 1'
#
loop_
_entity.id
_entity.type
_entity.pdbx_description
1 polymer ?
#
loop_
_entity_poly.entity_id
_entity_poly.type
_entity_poly.pdbx_seq_one_letter_code
_entity_poly.pdbx_strand_id
1 'polypeptide(L)'
;MKAALYVVGEPGSGKTTLVESLTAGWPRQEFDKPLGHVLFPEPGVVELGRRREGGFSGTDALSMSAITVAEPWVQDVFFPTDLLLAEGDRLAVDRFFQALLDGGWTLHVAWLDVPASLAAERRAARAAAAGSELQKESWVAGRRTKVMNLVSRWEDHVVRIGNHSTELMIAELVEASPVAAALVRGATYQGATV
;
A
#
# COMPACT_ATOMS: atom_id res chain seq x y z
N MET A 1 -11.85 -3.14 15.65
CA MET A 1 -12.01 -1.84 14.92
C MET A 1 -11.27 -1.97 13.62
N LYS A 2 -12.01 -1.94 12.50
CA LYS A 2 -11.40 -2.08 11.17
C LYS A 2 -10.53 -0.87 10.83
N ALA A 3 -9.30 -1.10 10.37
CA ALA A 3 -8.36 -0.05 10.02
C ALA A 3 -7.59 -0.39 8.72
N ALA A 4 -7.48 0.56 7.81
CA ALA A 4 -6.83 0.41 6.53
C ALA A 4 -5.67 1.39 6.37
N LEU A 5 -4.52 0.88 5.97
CA LEU A 5 -3.37 1.67 5.54
C LEU A 5 -3.18 1.50 4.03
N TYR A 6 -3.32 2.58 3.29
CA TYR A 6 -3.08 2.60 1.84
C TYR A 6 -1.86 3.44 1.49
N VAL A 7 -0.83 2.83 0.90
CA VAL A 7 0.41 3.53 0.53
C VAL A 7 0.32 4.04 -0.91
N VAL A 8 0.44 5.35 -1.10
CA VAL A 8 0.43 6.03 -2.40
C VAL A 8 1.72 6.80 -2.65
N GLY A 9 2.00 7.09 -3.89
CA GLY A 9 3.19 7.85 -4.30
C GLY A 9 3.49 7.61 -5.77
N GLU A 10 4.32 8.46 -6.37
CA GLU A 10 4.72 8.32 -7.77
C GLU A 10 5.51 7.01 -8.03
N PRO A 11 5.63 6.56 -9.29
CA PRO A 11 6.50 5.44 -9.64
C PRO A 11 7.95 5.71 -9.20
N GLY A 12 8.55 4.77 -8.47
CA GLY A 12 9.90 4.94 -7.89
C GLY A 12 9.93 5.56 -6.48
N SER A 13 8.78 5.92 -5.88
CA SER A 13 8.75 6.46 -4.52
C SER A 13 9.11 5.47 -3.41
N GLY A 14 9.08 4.15 -3.67
CA GLY A 14 9.44 3.13 -2.69
C GLY A 14 8.26 2.44 -2.00
N LYS A 15 7.03 2.58 -2.50
CA LYS A 15 5.81 1.97 -1.91
C LYS A 15 5.96 0.47 -1.63
N THR A 16 6.34 -0.29 -2.64
CA THR A 16 6.52 -1.75 -2.53
C THR A 16 7.58 -2.09 -1.49
N THR A 17 8.72 -1.41 -1.52
CA THR A 17 9.80 -1.62 -0.55
C THR A 17 9.34 -1.33 0.87
N LEU A 18 8.58 -0.25 1.09
CA LEU A 18 8.02 0.07 2.40
C LEU A 18 7.07 -1.03 2.89
N VAL A 19 6.12 -1.46 2.05
CA VAL A 19 5.14 -2.50 2.40
C VAL A 19 5.83 -3.84 2.68
N GLU A 20 6.80 -4.23 1.85
CA GLU A 20 7.60 -5.44 2.07
C GLU A 20 8.40 -5.39 3.38
N SER A 21 8.94 -4.24 3.73
CA SER A 21 9.68 -4.06 4.98
C SER A 21 8.77 -4.07 6.21
N LEU A 22 7.57 -3.49 6.12
CA LEU A 22 6.56 -3.53 7.18
C LEU A 22 6.10 -4.96 7.50
N THR A 23 6.08 -5.83 6.50
CA THR A 23 5.59 -7.22 6.61
C THR A 23 6.72 -8.26 6.58
N ALA A 24 7.98 -7.81 6.67
CA ALA A 24 9.13 -8.70 6.63
C ALA A 24 9.11 -9.73 7.78
N GLY A 25 9.34 -10.98 7.43
CA GLY A 25 9.38 -12.07 8.41
C GLY A 25 8.02 -12.59 8.88
N TRP A 26 6.90 -12.00 8.47
CA TRP A 26 5.58 -12.51 8.83
C TRP A 26 5.25 -13.77 8.02
N PRO A 27 4.69 -14.84 8.64
CA PRO A 27 4.10 -15.95 7.92
C PRO A 27 2.99 -15.46 7.00
N ARG A 28 2.99 -15.91 5.75
CA ARG A 28 2.02 -15.43 4.75
C ARG A 28 1.35 -16.57 3.99
N GLN A 29 0.11 -16.32 3.56
CA GLN A 29 -0.67 -17.17 2.68
C GLN A 29 -1.19 -16.32 1.53
N GLU A 30 -1.02 -16.79 0.30
CA GLU A 30 -1.42 -16.06 -0.90
C GLU A 30 -2.72 -16.64 -1.48
N PHE A 31 -3.64 -15.77 -1.86
CA PHE A 31 -4.95 -16.13 -2.39
C PHE A 31 -5.25 -15.37 -3.68
N ASP A 32 -5.96 -16.03 -4.58
CA ASP A 32 -6.43 -15.45 -5.84
C ASP A 32 -7.88 -14.96 -5.76
N LYS A 33 -8.66 -15.47 -4.81
CA LYS A 33 -10.09 -15.18 -4.68
C LYS A 33 -10.43 -14.65 -3.29
N PRO A 34 -11.43 -13.76 -3.17
CA PRO A 34 -12.22 -13.17 -4.27
C PRO A 34 -11.40 -12.24 -5.15
N LEU A 35 -10.31 -11.66 -4.61
CA LEU A 35 -9.35 -10.79 -5.24
C LEU A 35 -7.94 -11.28 -4.86
N GLY A 36 -6.93 -11.07 -5.71
CA GLY A 36 -5.54 -11.35 -5.34
C GLY A 36 -5.16 -10.63 -4.06
N HIS A 37 -4.78 -11.38 -3.03
CA HIS A 37 -4.37 -10.84 -1.74
C HIS A 37 -3.42 -11.77 -0.99
N VAL A 38 -2.74 -11.22 0.00
CA VAL A 38 -1.91 -11.96 0.95
C VAL A 38 -2.53 -11.84 2.32
N LEU A 39 -2.76 -12.94 2.99
CA LEU A 39 -3.15 -13.00 4.38
C LEU A 39 -1.92 -13.27 5.24
N PHE A 40 -1.72 -12.46 6.24
CA PHE A 40 -0.79 -12.69 7.34
C PHE A 40 -1.63 -13.08 8.56
N PRO A 41 -1.76 -14.41 8.85
CA PRO A 41 -2.61 -14.88 9.95
C PRO A 41 -2.22 -14.29 11.30
N GLU A 42 -0.93 -14.10 11.47
CA GLU A 42 -0.30 -13.40 12.56
C GLU A 42 0.57 -12.28 11.97
N PRO A 43 0.18 -11.02 12.11
CA PRO A 43 -0.69 -10.36 13.11
C PRO A 43 -2.16 -10.17 12.70
N GLY A 44 -2.70 -10.86 11.72
CA GLY A 44 -4.10 -10.70 11.30
C GLY A 44 -4.27 -9.52 10.34
N VAL A 45 -3.51 -9.51 9.25
CA VAL A 45 -3.52 -8.46 8.22
C VAL A 45 -3.83 -9.07 6.86
N VAL A 46 -4.67 -8.39 6.08
CA VAL A 46 -4.81 -8.63 4.64
C VAL A 46 -4.07 -7.55 3.87
N GLU A 47 -3.13 -7.95 3.02
CA GLU A 47 -2.51 -7.08 2.01
C GLU A 47 -3.22 -7.29 0.66
N LEU A 48 -3.81 -6.24 0.11
CA LEU A 48 -4.47 -6.31 -1.20
C LEU A 48 -3.44 -6.26 -2.31
N GLY A 49 -3.57 -7.17 -3.26
CA GLY A 49 -2.68 -7.27 -4.41
C GLY A 49 -1.89 -8.55 -4.43
N ARG A 50 -0.87 -8.57 -5.24
CA ARG A 50 0.00 -9.74 -5.43
C ARG A 50 1.45 -9.33 -5.28
N ARG A 51 2.26 -10.20 -4.70
CA ARG A 51 3.71 -10.07 -4.71
C ARG A 51 4.27 -10.85 -5.90
N ARG A 52 5.07 -10.20 -6.72
CA ARG A 52 5.70 -10.82 -7.89
C ARG A 52 7.18 -10.46 -7.94
N GLU A 53 8.01 -11.45 -8.20
CA GLU A 53 9.40 -11.23 -8.57
C GLU A 53 9.43 -10.65 -9.99
N GLY A 54 9.90 -9.42 -10.11
CA GLY A 54 9.93 -8.69 -11.37
C GLY A 54 8.54 -8.28 -11.89
N GLY A 55 8.31 -7.04 -12.17
CA GLY A 55 7.04 -6.54 -12.68
C GLY A 55 6.24 -5.74 -11.66
N PHE A 56 4.92 -5.70 -11.83
CA PHE A 56 4.03 -4.95 -10.96
C PHE A 56 3.66 -5.79 -9.72
N SER A 57 3.79 -5.18 -8.55
CA SER A 57 3.38 -5.74 -7.24
C SER A 57 2.20 -4.96 -6.66
N GLY A 58 1.70 -5.40 -5.49
CA GLY A 58 0.60 -4.77 -4.81
C GLY A 58 -0.67 -4.77 -5.65
N THR A 59 -1.45 -3.72 -5.55
CA THR A 59 -2.71 -3.60 -6.30
C THR A 59 -2.49 -3.43 -7.81
N ASP A 60 -1.32 -2.97 -8.25
CA ASP A 60 -0.99 -2.83 -9.67
C ASP A 60 -0.88 -4.17 -10.41
N ALA A 61 -0.68 -5.27 -9.68
CA ALA A 61 -0.70 -6.62 -10.22
C ALA A 61 -2.12 -7.19 -10.42
N LEU A 62 -3.16 -6.49 -9.97
CA LEU A 62 -4.55 -6.88 -10.12
C LEU A 62 -5.10 -6.54 -11.52
N SER A 63 -6.23 -7.13 -11.87
CA SER A 63 -6.95 -6.84 -13.13
C SER A 63 -7.45 -5.39 -13.17
N MET A 64 -7.74 -4.88 -14.38
CA MET A 64 -8.33 -3.56 -14.56
C MET A 64 -9.71 -3.42 -13.89
N SER A 65 -10.45 -4.52 -13.77
CA SER A 65 -11.77 -4.60 -13.13
C SER A 65 -11.71 -4.90 -11.63
N ALA A 66 -10.54 -4.92 -11.01
CA ALA A 66 -10.37 -5.29 -9.59
C ALA A 66 -11.30 -4.52 -8.64
N ILE A 67 -11.61 -3.26 -8.95
CA ILE A 67 -12.50 -2.42 -8.13
C ILE A 67 -13.90 -3.04 -7.94
N THR A 68 -14.44 -3.71 -8.94
CA THR A 68 -15.78 -4.31 -8.88
C THR A 68 -15.87 -5.50 -7.90
N VAL A 69 -14.74 -6.07 -7.55
CA VAL A 69 -14.61 -7.15 -6.55
C VAL A 69 -14.15 -6.59 -5.22
N ALA A 70 -13.19 -5.66 -5.23
CA ALA A 70 -12.61 -5.09 -4.02
C ALA A 70 -13.63 -4.33 -3.19
N GLU A 71 -14.48 -3.52 -3.83
CA GLU A 71 -15.49 -2.69 -3.18
C GLU A 71 -16.48 -3.52 -2.33
N PRO A 72 -17.24 -4.48 -2.87
CA PRO A 72 -18.16 -5.27 -2.05
C PRO A 72 -17.41 -6.14 -1.03
N TRP A 73 -16.19 -6.56 -1.33
CA TRP A 73 -15.45 -7.41 -0.40
C TRP A 73 -14.98 -6.65 0.84
N VAL A 74 -14.50 -5.40 0.74
CA VAL A 74 -14.08 -4.63 1.92
C VAL A 74 -15.27 -4.18 2.78
N GLN A 75 -16.48 -4.15 2.21
CA GLN A 75 -17.73 -3.87 2.91
C GLN A 75 -18.34 -5.11 3.56
N ASP A 76 -17.86 -6.31 3.21
CA ASP A 76 -18.39 -7.57 3.73
C ASP A 76 -18.10 -7.69 5.24
N VAL A 77 -19.10 -8.11 5.99
CA VAL A 77 -18.98 -8.40 7.43
C VAL A 77 -18.07 -9.59 7.70
N PHE A 78 -17.88 -10.46 6.71
CA PHE A 78 -16.99 -11.62 6.76
C PHE A 78 -15.59 -11.34 6.20
N PHE A 79 -15.21 -10.06 6.03
CA PHE A 79 -13.82 -9.74 5.68
C PHE A 79 -12.86 -10.35 6.71
N PRO A 80 -11.80 -11.05 6.30
CA PRO A 80 -11.08 -11.99 7.17
C PRO A 80 -10.30 -11.36 8.33
N THR A 81 -10.09 -10.04 8.31
CA THR A 81 -9.29 -9.36 9.35
C THR A 81 -9.83 -7.96 9.64
N ASP A 82 -9.37 -7.36 10.74
CA ASP A 82 -9.63 -5.95 11.06
C ASP A 82 -8.51 -5.00 10.57
N LEU A 83 -7.44 -5.53 10.00
CA LEU A 83 -6.33 -4.74 9.45
C LEU A 83 -6.16 -5.01 7.95
N LEU A 84 -6.15 -3.92 7.17
CA LEU A 84 -5.95 -3.94 5.73
C LEU A 84 -4.73 -3.11 5.37
N LEU A 85 -3.86 -3.67 4.53
CA LEU A 85 -2.71 -3.01 3.94
C LEU A 85 -2.84 -3.03 2.41
N ALA A 86 -2.53 -1.93 1.75
CA ALA A 86 -2.51 -1.88 0.29
C ALA A 86 -1.49 -0.88 -0.23
N GLU A 87 -0.96 -1.12 -1.42
CA GLU A 87 -0.12 -0.18 -2.15
C GLU A 87 -0.39 -0.25 -3.65
N GLY A 88 -0.07 0.80 -4.38
CA GLY A 88 -0.19 0.86 -5.84
C GLY A 88 -1.37 1.71 -6.33
N ASP A 89 -1.48 1.82 -7.65
CA ASP A 89 -2.37 2.76 -8.31
C ASP A 89 -3.75 2.19 -8.66
N ARG A 90 -3.86 0.83 -8.73
CA ARG A 90 -5.05 0.17 -9.27
C ARG A 90 -6.31 0.45 -8.46
N LEU A 91 -6.18 0.40 -7.14
CA LEU A 91 -7.28 0.68 -6.20
C LEU A 91 -7.14 2.05 -5.51
N ALA A 92 -6.10 2.84 -5.82
CA ALA A 92 -5.95 4.22 -5.34
C ALA A 92 -6.91 5.15 -6.10
N VAL A 93 -8.19 5.05 -5.79
CA VAL A 93 -9.28 5.79 -6.42
C VAL A 93 -10.36 6.12 -5.40
N ASP A 94 -11.08 7.24 -5.61
CA ASP A 94 -12.11 7.73 -4.69
C ASP A 94 -13.16 6.66 -4.35
N ARG A 95 -13.59 5.90 -5.34
CA ARG A 95 -14.58 4.84 -5.18
C ARG A 95 -14.14 3.77 -4.18
N PHE A 96 -12.87 3.37 -4.18
CA PHE A 96 -12.37 2.38 -3.25
C PHE A 96 -12.21 2.95 -1.84
N PHE A 97 -11.71 4.18 -1.72
CA PHE A 97 -11.55 4.82 -0.43
C PHE A 97 -12.91 5.08 0.24
N GLN A 98 -13.91 5.48 -0.54
CA GLN A 98 -15.28 5.61 -0.04
C GLN A 98 -15.84 4.25 0.41
N ALA A 99 -15.61 3.18 -0.36
CA ALA A 99 -16.04 1.83 0.02
C ALA A 99 -15.43 1.34 1.33
N LEU A 100 -14.17 1.71 1.61
CA LEU A 100 -13.56 1.45 2.92
C LEU A 100 -14.31 2.18 4.04
N LEU A 101 -14.57 3.48 3.89
CA LEU A 101 -15.31 4.26 4.89
C LEU A 101 -16.73 3.69 5.12
N ASP A 102 -17.45 3.39 4.04
CA ASP A 102 -18.79 2.79 4.08
C ASP A 102 -18.79 1.40 4.75
N GLY A 103 -17.68 0.66 4.63
CA GLY A 103 -17.43 -0.63 5.29
C GLY A 103 -16.98 -0.50 6.75
N GLY A 104 -16.95 0.72 7.31
CA GLY A 104 -16.59 1.01 8.71
C GLY A 104 -15.08 0.96 8.98
N TRP A 105 -14.24 1.10 7.95
CA TRP A 105 -12.79 1.18 8.12
C TRP A 105 -12.35 2.59 8.51
N THR A 106 -11.41 2.69 9.44
CA THR A 106 -10.61 3.90 9.63
C THR A 106 -9.52 3.91 8.56
N LEU A 107 -9.59 4.86 7.63
CA LEU A 107 -8.65 4.95 6.50
C LEU A 107 -7.48 5.87 6.84
N HIS A 108 -6.26 5.39 6.61
CA HIS A 108 -5.03 6.17 6.59
C HIS A 108 -4.35 6.02 5.23
N VAL A 109 -4.06 7.13 4.57
CA VAL A 109 -3.37 7.18 3.28
C VAL A 109 -1.94 7.66 3.51
N ALA A 110 -0.96 6.77 3.44
CA ALA A 110 0.45 7.14 3.53
C ALA A 110 0.94 7.63 2.16
N TRP A 111 1.19 8.92 2.05
CA TRP A 111 1.74 9.51 0.82
C TRP A 111 3.26 9.61 0.90
N LEU A 112 3.95 8.82 0.09
CA LEU A 112 5.40 8.89 -0.07
C LEU A 112 5.75 10.06 -1.00
N ASP A 113 6.06 11.20 -0.40
CA ASP A 113 6.43 12.43 -1.10
C ASP A 113 7.96 12.50 -1.24
N VAL A 114 8.48 11.90 -2.30
CA VAL A 114 9.91 11.86 -2.59
C VAL A 114 10.27 12.85 -3.71
N PRO A 115 11.50 13.42 -3.72
CA PRO A 115 11.96 14.25 -4.82
C PRO A 115 11.86 13.52 -6.15
N ALA A 116 11.38 14.21 -7.19
CA ALA A 116 11.21 13.62 -8.53
C ALA A 116 12.53 13.07 -9.11
N SER A 117 13.67 13.71 -8.78
CA SER A 117 15.02 13.25 -9.16
C SER A 117 15.35 11.88 -8.55
N LEU A 118 15.06 11.69 -7.25
CA LEU A 118 15.27 10.43 -6.55
C LEU A 118 14.37 9.32 -7.10
N ALA A 119 13.09 9.64 -7.36
CA ALA A 119 12.16 8.69 -7.95
C ALA A 119 12.61 8.29 -9.37
N ALA A 120 13.13 9.23 -10.16
CA ALA A 120 13.68 8.97 -11.50
C ALA A 120 14.93 8.08 -11.45
N GLU A 121 15.86 8.36 -10.53
CA GLU A 121 17.06 7.54 -10.30
C GLU A 121 16.69 6.08 -9.96
N ARG A 122 15.75 5.88 -9.03
CA ARG A 122 15.28 4.55 -8.63
C ARG A 122 14.60 3.80 -9.78
N ARG A 123 13.82 4.51 -10.64
CA ARG A 123 13.24 3.91 -11.85
C ARG A 123 14.33 3.50 -12.86
N ALA A 124 15.33 4.34 -13.07
CA ALA A 124 16.44 4.04 -13.97
C ALA A 124 17.25 2.83 -13.50
N ALA A 125 17.60 2.77 -12.21
CA ALA A 125 18.30 1.64 -11.61
C ALA A 125 17.50 0.33 -11.75
N ARG A 126 16.20 0.36 -11.50
CA ARG A 126 15.32 -0.81 -11.65
C ARG A 126 15.21 -1.27 -13.11
N ALA A 127 15.08 -0.34 -14.07
CA ALA A 127 15.03 -0.65 -15.49
C ALA A 127 16.34 -1.30 -15.96
N ALA A 128 17.48 -0.76 -15.54
CA ALA A 128 18.80 -1.32 -15.83
C ALA A 128 18.96 -2.74 -15.27
N ALA A 129 18.57 -2.96 -14.01
CA ALA A 129 18.64 -4.28 -13.37
C ALA A 129 17.74 -5.31 -14.05
N ALA A 130 16.56 -4.90 -14.55
CA ALA A 130 15.60 -5.77 -15.24
C ALA A 130 15.87 -5.90 -16.76
N GLY A 131 16.84 -5.21 -17.32
CA GLY A 131 17.07 -5.15 -18.76
C GLY A 131 15.87 -4.63 -19.56
N SER A 132 15.07 -3.73 -18.96
CA SER A 132 13.84 -3.21 -19.54
C SER A 132 13.97 -1.74 -19.94
N GLU A 133 13.07 -1.26 -20.80
CA GLU A 133 13.01 0.15 -21.17
C GLU A 133 12.55 1.02 -19.99
N LEU A 134 13.02 2.27 -19.99
CA LEU A 134 12.53 3.29 -19.07
C LEU A 134 11.06 3.61 -19.33
N GLN A 135 10.32 3.83 -18.27
CA GLN A 135 8.93 4.31 -18.35
C GLN A 135 8.90 5.69 -19.03
N LYS A 136 7.93 5.89 -19.93
CA LYS A 136 7.75 7.17 -20.64
C LYS A 136 7.44 8.29 -19.64
N GLU A 137 8.13 9.42 -19.78
CA GLU A 137 7.97 10.58 -18.89
C GLU A 137 6.50 11.08 -18.83
N SER A 138 5.77 11.07 -19.95
CA SER A 138 4.36 11.45 -19.98
C SER A 138 3.49 10.54 -19.10
N TRP A 139 3.78 9.24 -19.08
CA TRP A 139 3.09 8.28 -18.21
C TRP A 139 3.40 8.55 -16.74
N VAL A 140 4.68 8.81 -16.41
CA VAL A 140 5.11 9.14 -15.03
C VAL A 140 4.46 10.42 -14.56
N ALA A 141 4.44 11.47 -15.39
CA ALA A 141 3.77 12.74 -15.08
C ALA A 141 2.26 12.56 -14.82
N GLY A 142 1.60 11.73 -15.63
CA GLY A 142 0.19 11.39 -15.42
C GLY A 142 -0.06 10.69 -14.09
N ARG A 143 0.82 9.77 -13.67
CA ARG A 143 0.74 9.09 -12.38
C ARG A 143 0.96 10.03 -11.19
N ARG A 144 1.93 10.92 -11.32
CA ARG A 144 2.19 11.97 -10.32
C ARG A 144 0.97 12.88 -10.15
N THR A 145 0.39 13.38 -11.25
CA THR A 145 -0.83 14.20 -11.21
C THR A 145 -1.99 13.45 -10.56
N LYS A 146 -2.17 12.16 -10.87
CA LYS A 146 -3.19 11.33 -10.24
C LYS A 146 -3.02 11.27 -8.73
N VAL A 147 -1.80 10.99 -8.25
CA VAL A 147 -1.49 10.92 -6.82
C VAL A 147 -1.76 12.26 -6.14
N MET A 148 -1.29 13.38 -6.72
CA MET A 148 -1.50 14.72 -6.15
C MET A 148 -2.99 15.06 -6.03
N ASN A 149 -3.78 14.75 -7.06
CA ASN A 149 -5.23 14.98 -7.03
C ASN A 149 -5.93 14.11 -5.97
N LEU A 150 -5.49 12.85 -5.81
CA LEU A 150 -6.04 11.94 -4.81
C LEU A 150 -5.73 12.45 -3.39
N VAL A 151 -4.47 12.76 -3.13
CA VAL A 151 -3.99 13.28 -1.83
C VAL A 151 -4.72 14.58 -1.45
N SER A 152 -4.93 15.49 -2.40
CA SER A 152 -5.67 16.72 -2.15
C SER A 152 -7.16 16.48 -1.81
N ARG A 153 -7.80 15.50 -2.46
CA ARG A 153 -9.21 15.18 -2.16
C ARG A 153 -9.41 14.46 -0.84
N TRP A 154 -8.39 13.73 -0.38
CA TRP A 154 -8.44 12.88 0.80
C TRP A 154 -7.54 13.40 1.93
N GLU A 155 -7.26 14.73 1.95
CA GLU A 155 -6.29 15.34 2.84
C GLU A 155 -6.49 15.01 4.32
N ASP A 156 -7.74 14.90 4.79
CA ASP A 156 -8.08 14.54 6.17
C ASP A 156 -7.65 13.11 6.56
N HIS A 157 -7.36 12.26 5.58
CA HIS A 157 -6.91 10.88 5.78
C HIS A 157 -5.43 10.69 5.45
N VAL A 158 -4.75 11.73 4.96
CA VAL A 158 -3.39 11.63 4.43
C VAL A 158 -2.36 11.89 5.52
N VAL A 159 -1.40 10.96 5.59
CA VAL A 159 -0.15 11.12 6.31
C VAL A 159 0.96 11.28 5.28
N ARG A 160 1.61 12.44 5.24
CA ARG A 160 2.74 12.70 4.35
C ARG A 160 4.01 12.12 4.95
N ILE A 161 4.73 11.32 4.17
CA ILE A 161 6.01 10.71 4.51
C ILE A 161 7.09 11.34 3.65
N GLY A 162 7.94 12.15 4.26
CA GLY A 162 8.99 12.92 3.59
C GLY A 162 10.37 12.29 3.62
N ASN A 163 10.59 11.28 4.46
CA ASN A 163 11.86 10.57 4.53
C ASN A 163 12.06 9.62 3.34
N HIS A 164 13.31 9.27 3.07
CA HIS A 164 13.69 8.55 1.86
C HIS A 164 14.40 7.21 2.12
N SER A 165 14.88 6.96 3.34
CA SER A 165 15.31 5.63 3.76
C SER A 165 14.11 4.84 4.31
N THR A 166 14.10 3.55 4.10
CA THR A 166 12.97 2.69 4.51
C THR A 166 12.75 2.72 6.01
N GLU A 167 13.82 2.70 6.80
CA GLU A 167 13.76 2.74 8.26
C GLU A 167 13.14 4.04 8.76
N LEU A 168 13.53 5.16 8.19
CA LEU A 168 12.98 6.47 8.55
C LEU A 168 11.55 6.65 8.06
N MET A 169 11.19 6.10 6.89
CA MET A 169 9.79 6.06 6.43
C MET A 169 8.90 5.29 7.40
N ILE A 170 9.36 4.14 7.88
CA ILE A 170 8.62 3.32 8.86
C ILE A 170 8.47 4.09 10.18
N ALA A 171 9.54 4.70 10.68
CA ALA A 171 9.51 5.46 11.92
C ALA A 171 8.52 6.64 11.83
N GLU A 172 8.59 7.44 10.76
CA GLU A 172 7.69 8.56 10.50
C GLU A 172 6.24 8.09 10.35
N LEU A 173 6.01 7.00 9.64
CA LEU A 173 4.69 6.42 9.45
C LEU A 173 4.07 5.91 10.75
N VAL A 174 4.86 5.24 11.60
CA VAL A 174 4.42 4.73 12.91
C VAL A 174 4.08 5.88 13.86
N GLU A 175 4.85 6.97 13.85
CA GLU A 175 4.58 8.16 14.65
C GLU A 175 3.29 8.86 14.21
N ALA A 176 3.07 8.95 12.90
CA ALA A 176 1.95 9.71 12.34
C ALA A 176 0.65 8.90 12.19
N SER A 177 0.71 7.55 12.20
CA SER A 177 -0.44 6.68 11.95
C SER A 177 -0.62 5.62 13.03
N PRO A 178 -1.68 5.70 13.86
CA PRO A 178 -2.03 4.63 14.81
C PRO A 178 -2.22 3.26 14.14
N VAL A 179 -2.69 3.24 12.88
CA VAL A 179 -2.84 2.02 12.09
C VAL A 179 -1.48 1.41 11.76
N ALA A 180 -0.53 2.22 11.29
CA ALA A 180 0.82 1.75 11.04
C ALA A 180 1.52 1.29 12.33
N ALA A 181 1.30 2.02 13.41
CA ALA A 181 1.78 1.59 14.73
C ALA A 181 1.16 0.26 15.19
N ALA A 182 -0.10 -0.01 14.86
CA ALA A 182 -0.76 -1.30 15.12
C ALA A 182 -0.17 -2.41 14.25
N LEU A 183 0.08 -2.15 12.95
CA LEU A 183 0.73 -3.08 12.04
C LEU A 183 2.11 -3.49 12.54
N VAL A 184 2.95 -2.53 12.91
CA VAL A 184 4.32 -2.80 13.40
C VAL A 184 4.31 -3.50 14.76
N ARG A 185 3.37 -3.15 15.66
CA ARG A 185 3.21 -3.80 16.98
C ARG A 185 2.59 -5.19 16.90
N GLY A 186 1.73 -5.45 15.91
CA GLY A 186 1.18 -6.78 15.67
C GLY A 186 2.27 -7.84 15.48
N ALA A 187 3.42 -7.43 14.95
CA ALA A 187 4.63 -8.26 14.88
C ALA A 187 5.28 -8.52 16.26
N THR A 188 5.04 -7.67 17.28
CA THR A 188 5.64 -7.78 18.62
C THR A 188 4.68 -8.31 19.68
N TYR A 189 3.37 -8.41 19.40
CA TYR A 189 2.37 -8.77 20.42
C TYR A 189 2.33 -10.26 20.79
N GLN A 190 3.13 -11.10 20.18
CA GLN A 190 3.25 -12.53 20.54
C GLN A 190 4.36 -12.83 21.54
N GLY A 191 5.03 -11.82 22.09
CA GLY A 191 6.06 -11.99 23.13
C GLY A 191 5.57 -11.83 24.57
N ALA A 192 4.30 -11.55 24.81
CA ALA A 192 3.77 -11.30 26.16
C ALA A 192 2.46 -12.05 26.41
N THR A 193 2.52 -13.37 26.39
CA THR A 193 1.53 -14.18 27.12
C THR A 193 2.30 -14.90 28.23
N VAL A 194 2.19 -14.34 29.44
CA VAL A 194 2.49 -15.03 30.69
C VAL A 194 1.27 -15.90 31.03
#